data_b04a769adb9fa20620e1e2b28e166ef3
#
_entry.id   b04a769adb9fa20620e1e2b28e166ef3
#
_cell.length_a   1.000
_cell.length_b   1.000
_cell.length_c   1.000
_cell.angle_alpha   90.00
_cell.angle_beta   90.00
_cell.angle_gamma   90.00
#
_symmetry.space_group_name_H-M   'P 1'
#
loop_
_entity.id
_entity.type
_entity.pdbx_description
1 polymer ?
#
loop_
_entity_poly.entity_id
_entity_poly.type
_entity_poly.pdbx_seq_one_letter_code
_entity_poly.pdbx_strand_id
1 'polypeptide(L)'
;MTRRAHFTLKSVSGFLAGLCLLTGAASAQQCGGDFGQFLAGVKQEAVAKGLSANAADRTLSGARIDRKVLSRDRAQGVFKMTFLDFSKRVISNYRLKNGAANMKKYASIFQRTENEYGVPAPVITAFWALETDFGAVQGDFNTVNALATLAHDCRRPELFRPQLIAAIEMVQNSDLDPQRTTGAWAGEIGMVQMLPEDIIKFGKDGDGDGHVRLKQSAADAILTAGAFINHLGWRRGEPWLQEVAVPQNLNWAESGLGKTKTGAQWAALGVQSRWGSISSNLPASLLLPQGRKGPAFLAYPNYNIYLEWNQSFIYTTSAAYFATRLAGAPRYDAGNPDPGLNDAQMKQLQTKLRNKGYDVGKIDGILGAGTRAAVQDVQQKLGMPADAWPTPALLNRL
;
A
#
# COMPACT_ATOMS: atom_id res chain seq x y z
N MET A 1 5.77 0.67 12.63
CA MET A 1 6.28 1.36 13.84
C MET A 1 5.13 1.53 14.82
N THR A 2 5.10 0.69 15.82
CA THR A 2 4.12 0.73 16.91
C THR A 2 4.50 1.85 17.88
N ARG A 3 3.67 2.88 18.00
CA ARG A 3 3.81 3.89 19.06
C ARG A 3 3.42 3.24 20.39
N ARG A 4 4.39 3.04 21.27
CA ARG A 4 4.16 2.76 22.70
C ARG A 4 3.87 4.09 23.40
N ALA A 5 2.67 4.23 23.94
CA ALA A 5 2.36 5.26 24.92
C ALA A 5 2.66 4.73 26.30
N HIS A 6 3.55 5.40 27.05
CA HIS A 6 3.78 5.15 28.46
C HIS A 6 2.70 5.86 29.27
N PHE A 7 1.89 5.11 29.99
CA PHE A 7 1.03 5.63 31.06
C PHE A 7 1.65 5.32 32.41
N THR A 8 1.96 6.36 33.17
CA THR A 8 2.36 6.27 34.58
C THR A 8 1.12 6.19 35.46
N LEU A 9 1.01 5.12 36.23
CA LEU A 9 0.00 4.92 37.28
C LEU A 9 0.31 5.83 38.49
N LYS A 10 -0.62 6.67 38.90
CA LYS A 10 -0.70 7.21 40.23
C LYS A 10 -1.90 6.60 40.96
N SER A 11 -1.63 5.86 42.02
CA SER A 11 -2.58 5.30 42.96
C SER A 11 -3.20 6.36 43.85
N VAL A 12 -4.53 6.36 43.94
CA VAL A 12 -5.26 6.96 45.06
C VAL A 12 -6.35 5.99 45.49
N SER A 13 -6.22 5.49 46.72
CA SER A 13 -7.22 4.66 47.38
C SER A 13 -8.35 5.53 47.93
N GLY A 14 -9.58 5.18 47.68
CA GLY A 14 -10.75 5.78 48.31
C GLY A 14 -11.91 4.77 48.25
N PHE A 15 -12.24 4.18 49.41
CA PHE A 15 -13.35 3.25 49.62
C PHE A 15 -14.66 4.02 49.68
N LEU A 16 -15.62 3.74 48.79
CA LEU A 16 -17.04 4.02 49.01
C LEU A 16 -17.88 2.93 48.32
N ALA A 17 -18.53 2.13 49.15
CA ALA A 17 -19.47 1.09 48.73
C ALA A 17 -20.75 1.75 48.19
N GLY A 18 -20.93 1.68 46.87
CA GLY A 18 -22.17 2.03 46.20
C GLY A 18 -22.67 0.82 45.41
N LEU A 19 -23.84 0.30 45.81
CA LEU A 19 -24.54 -0.80 45.14
C LEU A 19 -25.02 -0.32 43.77
N CYS A 20 -24.22 -0.44 42.72
CA CYS A 20 -24.64 -0.21 41.34
C CYS A 20 -25.17 -1.52 40.76
N LEU A 21 -26.45 -1.55 40.47
CA LEU A 21 -27.10 -2.51 39.58
C LEU A 21 -26.34 -2.52 38.24
N LEU A 22 -25.51 -3.55 38.05
CA LEU A 22 -24.87 -3.84 36.76
C LEU A 22 -25.97 -4.28 35.78
N THR A 23 -26.58 -3.33 35.06
CA THR A 23 -27.15 -3.63 33.76
C THR A 23 -25.97 -3.99 32.86
N GLY A 24 -25.70 -5.28 32.73
CA GLY A 24 -24.73 -5.78 31.77
C GLY A 24 -25.14 -5.34 30.37
N ALA A 25 -24.55 -4.28 29.87
CA ALA A 25 -24.50 -4.05 28.45
C ALA A 25 -23.76 -5.25 27.87
N ALA A 26 -24.50 -6.21 27.28
CA ALA A 26 -23.91 -7.25 26.47
C ALA A 26 -23.05 -6.54 25.43
N SER A 27 -21.72 -6.60 25.59
CA SER A 27 -20.81 -6.08 24.56
C SER A 27 -21.16 -6.85 23.28
N ALA A 28 -21.72 -6.15 22.31
CA ALA A 28 -22.06 -6.73 21.02
C ALA A 28 -20.82 -7.42 20.49
N GLN A 29 -20.92 -8.72 20.22
CA GLN A 29 -19.82 -9.52 19.73
C GLN A 29 -19.26 -8.86 18.47
N GLN A 30 -18.02 -8.41 18.53
CA GLN A 30 -17.40 -7.62 17.45
C GLN A 30 -17.18 -8.45 16.17
N CYS A 31 -17.13 -9.76 16.27
CA CYS A 31 -16.97 -10.70 15.15
C CYS A 31 -17.52 -12.09 15.50
N GLY A 32 -17.78 -12.93 14.48
CA GLY A 32 -18.23 -14.32 14.63
C GLY A 32 -19.68 -14.45 15.11
N GLY A 33 -20.07 -15.67 15.50
CA GLY A 33 -21.39 -16.00 16.00
C GLY A 33 -22.47 -16.01 14.90
N ASP A 34 -23.73 -15.78 15.30
CA ASP A 34 -24.83 -15.68 14.36
C ASP A 34 -24.71 -14.42 13.49
N PHE A 35 -24.77 -14.61 12.18
CA PHE A 35 -24.56 -13.53 11.23
C PHE A 35 -25.66 -12.45 11.29
N GLY A 36 -26.89 -12.86 11.55
CA GLY A 36 -28.02 -11.91 11.70
C GLY A 36 -27.84 -11.04 12.94
N GLN A 37 -27.44 -11.63 14.07
CA GLN A 37 -27.11 -10.87 15.28
C GLN A 37 -25.93 -9.94 15.09
N PHE A 38 -24.90 -10.37 14.37
CA PHE A 38 -23.77 -9.52 13.98
C PHE A 38 -24.23 -8.32 13.17
N LEU A 39 -25.04 -8.51 12.13
CA LEU A 39 -25.59 -7.40 11.31
C LEU A 39 -26.47 -6.45 12.13
N ALA A 40 -27.27 -6.99 13.06
CA ALA A 40 -28.05 -6.16 13.99
C ALA A 40 -27.14 -5.28 14.87
N GLY A 41 -26.02 -5.82 15.34
CA GLY A 41 -25.00 -5.06 16.09
C GLY A 41 -24.33 -3.98 15.24
N VAL A 42 -24.03 -4.25 13.97
CA VAL A 42 -23.50 -3.25 13.02
C VAL A 42 -24.51 -2.13 12.79
N LYS A 43 -25.80 -2.46 12.61
CA LYS A 43 -26.86 -1.46 12.47
C LYS A 43 -26.95 -0.57 13.71
N GLN A 44 -26.96 -1.15 14.92
CA GLN A 44 -27.01 -0.38 16.18
C GLN A 44 -25.80 0.59 16.27
N GLU A 45 -24.60 0.12 15.93
CA GLU A 45 -23.42 0.95 15.94
C GLU A 45 -23.49 2.09 14.89
N ALA A 46 -23.94 1.79 13.67
CA ALA A 46 -24.12 2.80 12.62
C ALA A 46 -25.11 3.90 13.05
N VAL A 47 -26.25 3.51 13.64
CA VAL A 47 -27.24 4.46 14.16
C VAL A 47 -26.69 5.28 15.33
N ALA A 48 -25.93 4.66 16.24
CA ALA A 48 -25.27 5.36 17.35
C ALA A 48 -24.23 6.38 16.87
N LYS A 49 -23.65 6.16 15.66
CA LYS A 49 -22.77 7.12 14.97
C LYS A 49 -23.53 8.18 14.16
N GLY A 50 -24.86 8.21 14.22
CA GLY A 50 -25.68 9.23 13.55
C GLY A 50 -26.13 8.85 12.13
N LEU A 51 -25.87 7.64 11.65
CA LEU A 51 -26.39 7.20 10.36
C LEU A 51 -27.87 6.81 10.45
N SER A 52 -28.61 6.97 9.36
CA SER A 52 -30.04 6.65 9.36
C SER A 52 -30.29 5.15 9.44
N ALA A 53 -31.27 4.73 10.24
CA ALA A 53 -31.70 3.33 10.32
C ALA A 53 -32.11 2.77 8.94
N ASN A 54 -32.73 3.61 8.09
CA ASN A 54 -33.11 3.23 6.74
C ASN A 54 -31.89 2.91 5.86
N ALA A 55 -30.83 3.72 5.91
CA ALA A 55 -29.60 3.43 5.16
C ALA A 55 -28.95 2.12 5.64
N ALA A 56 -28.91 1.91 6.96
CA ALA A 56 -28.40 0.66 7.53
C ALA A 56 -29.24 -0.55 7.07
N ASP A 57 -30.57 -0.46 7.10
CA ASP A 57 -31.44 -1.54 6.63
C ASP A 57 -31.25 -1.82 5.13
N ARG A 58 -31.23 -0.78 4.29
CA ARG A 58 -30.99 -0.93 2.85
C ARG A 58 -29.64 -1.61 2.55
N THR A 59 -28.63 -1.30 3.35
CA THR A 59 -27.29 -1.86 3.18
C THR A 59 -27.21 -3.31 3.63
N LEU A 60 -27.77 -3.61 4.82
CA LEU A 60 -27.51 -4.87 5.51
C LEU A 60 -28.56 -5.95 5.22
N SER A 61 -29.79 -5.61 4.79
CA SER A 61 -30.86 -6.59 4.56
C SER A 61 -30.55 -7.65 3.50
N GLY A 62 -29.71 -7.32 2.52
CA GLY A 62 -29.27 -8.23 1.47
C GLY A 62 -27.87 -8.83 1.71
N ALA A 63 -27.23 -8.47 2.82
CA ALA A 63 -25.87 -8.92 3.10
C ALA A 63 -25.80 -10.41 3.40
N ARG A 64 -24.78 -11.07 2.86
CA ARG A 64 -24.55 -12.51 3.04
C ARG A 64 -23.06 -12.80 3.11
N ILE A 65 -22.71 -13.89 3.79
CA ILE A 65 -21.33 -14.39 3.81
C ILE A 65 -20.93 -14.89 2.42
N ASP A 66 -19.86 -14.36 1.89
CA ASP A 66 -19.26 -14.79 0.63
C ASP A 66 -18.03 -15.69 0.92
N ARG A 67 -18.19 -17.00 0.70
CA ARG A 67 -17.11 -17.97 0.91
C ARG A 67 -15.91 -17.76 -0.01
N LYS A 68 -16.11 -17.16 -1.20
CA LYS A 68 -15.01 -16.84 -2.11
C LYS A 68 -14.12 -15.74 -1.53
N VAL A 69 -14.72 -14.75 -0.84
CA VAL A 69 -14.00 -13.71 -0.11
C VAL A 69 -13.11 -14.34 0.97
N LEU A 70 -13.66 -15.24 1.80
CA LEU A 70 -12.87 -15.96 2.82
C LEU A 70 -11.73 -16.77 2.21
N SER A 71 -11.98 -17.43 1.08
CA SER A 71 -10.93 -18.19 0.37
C SER A 71 -9.82 -17.28 -0.13
N ARG A 72 -10.17 -16.12 -0.72
CA ARG A 72 -9.19 -15.11 -1.18
C ARG A 72 -8.38 -14.54 -0.03
N ASP A 73 -9.04 -14.22 1.09
CA ASP A 73 -8.38 -13.68 2.28
C ASP A 73 -7.34 -14.64 2.87
N ARG A 74 -7.60 -15.93 2.82
CA ARG A 74 -6.68 -16.98 3.32
C ARG A 74 -5.61 -17.37 2.30
N ALA A 75 -5.88 -17.18 1.01
CA ALA A 75 -5.00 -17.56 -0.10
C ALA A 75 -4.18 -16.39 -0.64
N GLN A 76 -3.91 -15.35 0.15
CA GLN A 76 -3.12 -14.19 -0.31
C GLN A 76 -1.81 -14.67 -0.91
N GLY A 77 -1.76 -14.64 -2.25
CA GLY A 77 -0.61 -15.04 -3.03
C GLY A 77 0.54 -14.08 -2.82
N VAL A 78 1.67 -14.65 -2.50
CA VAL A 78 2.92 -13.95 -2.24
C VAL A 78 3.54 -13.52 -3.57
N PHE A 79 3.90 -12.24 -3.70
CA PHE A 79 4.70 -11.76 -4.82
C PHE A 79 6.12 -12.32 -4.73
N LYS A 80 6.40 -13.36 -5.54
CA LYS A 80 7.72 -14.03 -5.60
C LYS A 80 8.54 -13.60 -6.83
N MET A 81 8.04 -12.66 -7.61
CA MET A 81 8.74 -12.18 -8.80
C MET A 81 9.91 -11.28 -8.43
N THR A 82 10.96 -11.30 -9.26
CA THR A 82 12.02 -10.30 -9.17
C THR A 82 11.53 -8.92 -9.58
N PHE A 83 12.28 -7.87 -9.23
CA PHE A 83 11.91 -6.50 -9.66
C PHE A 83 11.91 -6.37 -11.20
N LEU A 84 12.90 -6.95 -11.88
CA LEU A 84 12.97 -6.89 -13.34
C LEU A 84 11.77 -7.56 -14.00
N ASP A 85 11.38 -8.75 -13.52
CA ASP A 85 10.24 -9.48 -14.08
C ASP A 85 8.92 -8.77 -13.78
N PHE A 86 8.74 -8.32 -12.54
CA PHE A 86 7.53 -7.63 -12.12
C PHE A 86 7.36 -6.29 -12.84
N SER A 87 8.39 -5.44 -12.82
CA SER A 87 8.32 -4.13 -13.49
C SER A 87 8.11 -4.25 -15.00
N LYS A 88 8.78 -5.22 -15.66
CA LYS A 88 8.55 -5.52 -17.09
C LYS A 88 7.10 -5.92 -17.37
N ARG A 89 6.51 -6.71 -16.47
CA ARG A 89 5.11 -7.16 -16.60
C ARG A 89 4.11 -6.03 -16.41
N VAL A 90 4.32 -5.18 -15.39
CA VAL A 90 3.34 -4.15 -15.03
C VAL A 90 3.52 -2.84 -15.79
N ILE A 91 4.72 -2.54 -16.30
CA ILE A 91 5.02 -1.34 -17.10
C ILE A 91 5.07 -1.72 -18.59
N SER A 92 3.93 -2.10 -19.13
CA SER A 92 3.79 -2.47 -20.53
C SER A 92 3.69 -1.23 -21.45
N ASN A 93 4.01 -1.40 -22.72
CA ASN A 93 3.79 -0.35 -23.71
C ASN A 93 2.33 0.09 -23.80
N TYR A 94 1.39 -0.86 -23.59
CA TYR A 94 -0.04 -0.57 -23.50
C TYR A 94 -0.33 0.43 -22.37
N ARG A 95 0.14 0.15 -21.15
CA ARG A 95 -0.08 1.03 -20.00
C ARG A 95 0.60 2.38 -20.12
N LEU A 96 1.80 2.44 -20.68
CA LEU A 96 2.50 3.70 -20.96
C LEU A 96 1.71 4.55 -21.97
N LYS A 97 1.26 3.96 -23.08
CA LYS A 97 0.48 4.66 -24.11
C LYS A 97 -0.87 5.14 -23.57
N ASN A 98 -1.61 4.26 -22.89
CA ASN A 98 -2.91 4.63 -22.32
C ASN A 98 -2.78 5.61 -21.14
N GLY A 99 -1.73 5.49 -20.35
CA GLY A 99 -1.43 6.46 -19.29
C GLY A 99 -1.21 7.86 -19.85
N ALA A 100 -0.38 7.99 -20.89
CA ALA A 100 -0.16 9.27 -21.58
C ALA A 100 -1.46 9.82 -22.20
N ALA A 101 -2.28 8.96 -22.81
CA ALA A 101 -3.57 9.35 -23.37
C ALA A 101 -4.56 9.81 -22.29
N ASN A 102 -4.62 9.12 -21.14
CA ASN A 102 -5.47 9.49 -20.02
C ASN A 102 -5.00 10.78 -19.36
N MET A 103 -3.69 11.00 -19.17
CA MET A 103 -3.17 12.27 -18.68
C MET A 103 -3.58 13.45 -19.58
N LYS A 104 -3.57 13.25 -20.91
CA LYS A 104 -4.05 14.25 -21.86
C LYS A 104 -5.58 14.43 -21.81
N LYS A 105 -6.34 13.31 -21.77
CA LYS A 105 -7.81 13.34 -21.74
C LYS A 105 -8.37 14.06 -20.53
N TYR A 106 -7.76 13.84 -19.37
CA TYR A 106 -8.19 14.39 -18.08
C TYR A 106 -7.25 15.52 -17.59
N ALA A 107 -6.63 16.26 -18.52
CA ALA A 107 -5.61 17.26 -18.19
C ALA A 107 -6.10 18.32 -17.19
N SER A 108 -7.34 18.79 -17.32
CA SER A 108 -7.93 19.78 -16.41
C SER A 108 -8.05 19.28 -14.96
N ILE A 109 -8.50 18.03 -14.78
CA ILE A 109 -8.62 17.42 -13.45
C ILE A 109 -7.24 17.14 -12.86
N PHE A 110 -6.29 16.64 -13.64
CA PHE A 110 -4.91 16.47 -13.17
C PHE A 110 -4.27 17.81 -12.78
N GLN A 111 -4.48 18.87 -13.56
CA GLN A 111 -3.97 20.21 -13.22
C GLN A 111 -4.62 20.74 -11.93
N ARG A 112 -5.94 20.55 -11.77
CA ARG A 112 -6.65 20.88 -10.52
C ARG A 112 -6.06 20.10 -9.34
N THR A 113 -5.85 18.80 -9.50
CA THR A 113 -5.29 17.92 -8.47
C THR A 113 -3.87 18.34 -8.07
N GLU A 114 -3.03 18.69 -9.03
CA GLU A 114 -1.67 19.18 -8.76
C GLU A 114 -1.70 20.56 -8.07
N ASN A 115 -2.61 21.44 -8.48
CA ASN A 115 -2.76 22.75 -7.84
C ASN A 115 -3.27 22.64 -6.39
N GLU A 116 -4.24 21.77 -6.11
CA GLU A 116 -4.81 21.62 -4.78
C GLU A 116 -3.90 20.79 -3.86
N TYR A 117 -3.39 19.66 -4.34
CA TYR A 117 -2.72 18.64 -3.51
C TYR A 117 -1.23 18.49 -3.77
N GLY A 118 -0.70 19.10 -4.82
CA GLY A 118 0.73 19.00 -5.16
C GLY A 118 1.15 17.68 -5.78
N VAL A 119 0.22 16.81 -6.11
CA VAL A 119 0.49 15.46 -6.65
C VAL A 119 0.44 15.50 -8.17
N PRO A 120 1.56 15.23 -8.87
CA PRO A 120 1.62 15.33 -10.32
C PRO A 120 0.90 14.18 -11.02
N ALA A 121 0.35 14.45 -12.22
CA ALA A 121 -0.41 13.50 -13.03
C ALA A 121 0.25 12.12 -13.20
N PRO A 122 1.56 11.97 -13.46
CA PRO A 122 2.22 10.67 -13.61
C PRO A 122 2.07 9.76 -12.39
N VAL A 123 2.05 10.32 -11.19
CA VAL A 123 1.94 9.56 -9.93
C VAL A 123 0.57 8.92 -9.80
N ILE A 124 -0.49 9.71 -9.93
CA ILE A 124 -1.87 9.22 -9.86
C ILE A 124 -2.16 8.23 -11.00
N THR A 125 -1.67 8.54 -12.20
CA THR A 125 -1.84 7.68 -13.38
C THR A 125 -1.16 6.32 -13.20
N ALA A 126 -0.01 6.26 -12.54
CA ALA A 126 0.66 4.99 -12.24
C ALA A 126 -0.15 4.12 -11.27
N PHE A 127 -0.70 4.69 -10.20
CA PHE A 127 -1.62 3.98 -9.30
C PHE A 127 -2.87 3.52 -10.05
N TRP A 128 -3.54 4.41 -10.78
CA TRP A 128 -4.74 4.07 -11.56
C TRP A 128 -4.52 2.90 -12.52
N ALA A 129 -3.37 2.91 -13.21
CA ALA A 129 -3.00 1.81 -14.10
C ALA A 129 -2.75 0.49 -13.36
N LEU A 130 -2.06 0.53 -12.22
CA LEU A 130 -1.68 -0.67 -11.47
C LEU A 130 -2.85 -1.28 -10.72
N GLU A 131 -3.74 -0.45 -10.20
CA GLU A 131 -4.91 -0.92 -9.44
C GLU A 131 -5.98 -1.55 -10.36
N THR A 132 -6.30 -0.90 -11.47
CA THR A 132 -7.48 -1.33 -12.24
C THR A 132 -7.31 -1.30 -13.75
N ASP A 133 -6.08 -1.11 -14.25
CA ASP A 133 -5.83 -0.91 -15.69
C ASP A 133 -6.70 0.21 -16.28
N PHE A 134 -6.67 1.38 -15.59
CA PHE A 134 -7.48 2.57 -15.91
C PHE A 134 -8.99 2.34 -15.82
N GLY A 135 -9.43 1.55 -14.84
CA GLY A 135 -10.84 1.25 -14.59
C GLY A 135 -11.39 0.06 -15.38
N ALA A 136 -10.55 -0.62 -16.19
CA ALA A 136 -10.98 -1.79 -16.96
C ALA A 136 -11.26 -3.02 -16.09
N VAL A 137 -10.57 -3.16 -14.95
CA VAL A 137 -10.69 -4.29 -14.02
C VAL A 137 -10.84 -3.78 -12.60
N GLN A 138 -12.08 -3.52 -12.18
CA GLN A 138 -12.38 -2.94 -10.86
C GLN A 138 -12.86 -3.96 -9.82
N GLY A 139 -12.83 -5.26 -10.16
CA GLY A 139 -13.35 -6.32 -9.31
C GLY A 139 -14.85 -6.60 -9.52
N ASP A 140 -15.26 -7.80 -9.15
CA ASP A 140 -16.60 -8.37 -9.38
C ASP A 140 -17.28 -8.87 -8.09
N PHE A 141 -16.65 -8.69 -6.93
CA PHE A 141 -17.26 -9.01 -5.63
C PHE A 141 -18.25 -7.94 -5.22
N ASN A 142 -19.45 -8.32 -4.75
CA ASN A 142 -20.33 -7.34 -4.14
C ASN A 142 -19.66 -6.75 -2.91
N THR A 143 -19.50 -5.43 -2.88
CA THR A 143 -18.72 -4.71 -1.86
C THR A 143 -19.27 -4.91 -0.46
N VAL A 144 -20.61 -4.83 -0.28
CA VAL A 144 -21.24 -5.01 1.04
C VAL A 144 -21.05 -6.43 1.55
N ASN A 145 -21.25 -7.44 0.68
CA ASN A 145 -21.01 -8.83 1.06
C ASN A 145 -19.56 -9.10 1.42
N ALA A 146 -18.61 -8.54 0.68
CA ALA A 146 -17.20 -8.66 0.98
C ALA A 146 -16.85 -8.07 2.34
N LEU A 147 -17.28 -6.84 2.60
CA LEU A 147 -17.04 -6.15 3.87
C LEU A 147 -17.75 -6.82 5.05
N ALA A 148 -19.01 -7.21 4.90
CA ALA A 148 -19.76 -7.92 5.95
C ALA A 148 -19.12 -9.27 6.28
N THR A 149 -18.67 -10.00 5.26
CA THR A 149 -17.96 -11.28 5.43
C THR A 149 -16.66 -11.11 6.22
N LEU A 150 -15.83 -10.14 5.84
CA LEU A 150 -14.53 -9.91 6.46
C LEU A 150 -14.64 -9.27 7.85
N ALA A 151 -15.66 -8.44 8.08
CA ALA A 151 -15.95 -7.88 9.39
C ALA A 151 -16.51 -8.93 10.37
N HIS A 152 -17.25 -9.92 9.86
CA HIS A 152 -17.74 -11.04 10.65
C HIS A 152 -16.64 -12.08 10.93
N ASP A 153 -15.70 -12.30 10.00
CA ASP A 153 -14.57 -13.22 10.18
C ASP A 153 -13.57 -12.65 11.21
N CYS A 154 -13.36 -13.35 12.33
CA CYS A 154 -12.54 -12.86 13.46
C CYS A 154 -11.04 -12.73 13.17
N ARG A 155 -10.62 -12.73 11.92
CA ARG A 155 -9.22 -12.58 11.55
C ARG A 155 -8.75 -11.12 11.59
N ARG A 156 -9.58 -10.18 11.12
CA ARG A 156 -9.27 -8.73 11.02
C ARG A 156 -10.53 -7.86 11.19
N PRO A 157 -11.37 -8.10 12.18
CA PRO A 157 -12.65 -7.39 12.32
C PRO A 157 -12.45 -5.88 12.54
N GLU A 158 -11.38 -5.50 13.24
CA GLU A 158 -11.01 -4.11 13.51
C GLU A 158 -10.72 -3.29 12.24
N LEU A 159 -10.26 -3.97 11.18
CA LEU A 159 -10.04 -3.35 9.88
C LEU A 159 -11.35 -3.21 9.09
N PHE A 160 -12.17 -4.27 9.05
CA PHE A 160 -13.30 -4.33 8.11
C PHE A 160 -14.64 -3.85 8.67
N ARG A 161 -14.83 -3.87 10.00
CA ARG A 161 -16.05 -3.36 10.60
C ARG A 161 -16.25 -1.85 10.38
N PRO A 162 -15.23 -0.97 10.55
CA PRO A 162 -15.34 0.43 10.17
C PRO A 162 -15.68 0.62 8.68
N GLN A 163 -15.10 -0.21 7.80
CA GLN A 163 -15.38 -0.14 6.36
C GLN A 163 -16.83 -0.46 6.03
N LEU A 164 -17.42 -1.45 6.71
CA LEU A 164 -18.85 -1.78 6.53
C LEU A 164 -19.75 -0.63 7.00
N ILE A 165 -19.39 0.06 8.08
CA ILE A 165 -20.12 1.24 8.56
C ILE A 165 -19.98 2.40 7.58
N ALA A 166 -18.79 2.66 7.06
CA ALA A 166 -18.57 3.67 6.02
C ALA A 166 -19.35 3.33 4.73
N ALA A 167 -19.49 2.05 4.37
CA ALA A 167 -20.36 1.66 3.25
C ALA A 167 -21.84 2.01 3.49
N ILE A 168 -22.34 1.92 4.74
CA ILE A 168 -23.69 2.39 5.10
C ILE A 168 -23.82 3.90 4.86
N GLU A 169 -22.79 4.68 5.23
CA GLU A 169 -22.75 6.12 5.01
C GLU A 169 -22.74 6.44 3.51
N MET A 170 -21.96 5.73 2.70
CA MET A 170 -21.99 5.89 1.23
C MET A 170 -23.39 5.57 0.64
N VAL A 171 -24.09 4.56 1.18
CA VAL A 171 -25.48 4.26 0.77
C VAL A 171 -26.43 5.39 1.17
N GLN A 172 -26.24 6.00 2.35
CA GLN A 172 -27.02 7.16 2.79
C GLN A 172 -26.83 8.35 1.85
N ASN A 173 -25.60 8.60 1.40
CA ASN A 173 -25.22 9.67 0.50
C ASN A 173 -25.56 9.37 -0.98
N SER A 174 -26.08 8.18 -1.29
CA SER A 174 -26.35 7.71 -2.65
C SER A 174 -25.09 7.54 -3.54
N ASP A 175 -23.94 7.38 -2.93
CA ASP A 175 -22.64 7.13 -3.59
C ASP A 175 -22.35 5.64 -3.79
N LEU A 176 -23.11 4.75 -3.13
CA LEU A 176 -23.02 3.31 -3.23
C LEU A 176 -24.39 2.65 -3.34
N ASP A 177 -24.57 1.76 -4.32
CA ASP A 177 -25.73 0.86 -4.41
C ASP A 177 -25.35 -0.48 -3.75
N PRO A 178 -25.97 -0.87 -2.62
CA PRO A 178 -25.56 -2.06 -1.87
C PRO A 178 -25.77 -3.37 -2.63
N GLN A 179 -26.65 -3.39 -3.63
CA GLN A 179 -26.93 -4.60 -4.43
C GLN A 179 -26.04 -4.69 -5.68
N ARG A 180 -25.67 -3.55 -6.27
CA ARG A 180 -25.00 -3.46 -7.57
C ARG A 180 -23.53 -3.09 -7.50
N THR A 181 -23.11 -2.36 -6.45
CA THR A 181 -21.71 -1.95 -6.36
C THR A 181 -20.82 -3.16 -6.13
N THR A 182 -19.90 -3.34 -7.07
CA THR A 182 -18.86 -4.37 -7.00
C THR A 182 -17.48 -3.73 -6.89
N GLY A 183 -16.55 -4.46 -6.29
CA GLY A 183 -15.17 -4.05 -6.10
C GLY A 183 -14.23 -5.24 -5.98
N ALA A 184 -13.07 -5.02 -5.40
CA ALA A 184 -12.16 -6.12 -5.07
C ALA A 184 -12.70 -7.00 -3.94
N TRP A 185 -12.06 -8.14 -3.74
CA TRP A 185 -12.50 -9.14 -2.76
C TRP A 185 -12.42 -8.65 -1.29
N ALA A 186 -11.58 -7.65 -1.00
CA ALA A 186 -11.46 -7.07 0.33
C ALA A 186 -12.29 -5.78 0.50
N GLY A 187 -13.17 -5.47 -0.45
CA GLY A 187 -14.14 -4.39 -0.36
C GLY A 187 -13.66 -3.04 -0.93
N GLU A 188 -12.47 -2.98 -1.53
CA GLU A 188 -11.98 -1.80 -2.22
C GLU A 188 -12.84 -1.49 -3.45
N ILE A 189 -13.09 -0.19 -3.69
CA ILE A 189 -14.00 0.31 -4.70
C ILE A 189 -13.28 1.22 -5.70
N GLY A 190 -13.69 1.09 -6.95
CA GLY A 190 -13.43 2.08 -7.99
C GLY A 190 -12.07 1.99 -8.64
N MET A 191 -11.80 2.98 -9.49
CA MET A 191 -10.66 3.00 -10.41
C MET A 191 -9.30 3.02 -9.71
N VAL A 192 -9.26 3.46 -8.44
CA VAL A 192 -8.04 3.55 -7.61
C VAL A 192 -8.11 2.69 -6.35
N GLN A 193 -9.10 1.78 -6.28
CA GLN A 193 -9.24 0.72 -5.28
C GLN A 193 -9.12 1.23 -3.83
N MET A 194 -10.00 2.15 -3.45
CA MET A 194 -10.04 2.70 -2.10
C MET A 194 -11.10 2.00 -1.23
N LEU A 195 -10.81 1.89 0.06
CA LEU A 195 -11.77 1.41 1.05
C LEU A 195 -12.84 2.49 1.36
N PRO A 196 -14.07 2.09 1.74
CA PRO A 196 -15.16 3.02 2.02
C PRO A 196 -14.81 4.14 3.00
N GLU A 197 -14.11 3.85 4.09
CA GLU A 197 -13.73 4.86 5.09
C GLU A 197 -12.81 5.93 4.49
N ASP A 198 -11.88 5.54 3.62
CA ASP A 198 -11.01 6.48 2.92
C ASP A 198 -11.78 7.29 1.89
N ILE A 199 -12.80 6.70 1.24
CA ILE A 199 -13.68 7.43 0.32
C ILE A 199 -14.50 8.48 1.09
N ILE A 200 -15.05 8.14 2.25
CA ILE A 200 -15.78 9.11 3.09
C ILE A 200 -14.86 10.25 3.55
N LYS A 201 -13.64 9.94 3.96
CA LYS A 201 -12.70 10.94 4.49
C LYS A 201 -12.08 11.83 3.42
N PHE A 202 -11.71 11.25 2.28
CA PHE A 202 -10.88 11.91 1.27
C PHE A 202 -11.59 12.09 -0.07
N GLY A 203 -12.77 11.51 -0.24
CA GLY A 203 -13.55 11.58 -1.46
C GLY A 203 -13.79 13.00 -1.93
N LYS A 204 -13.64 13.23 -3.22
CA LYS A 204 -13.83 14.50 -3.90
C LYS A 204 -14.70 14.32 -5.13
N ASP A 205 -15.73 15.13 -5.20
CA ASP A 205 -16.53 15.30 -6.41
C ASP A 205 -15.69 16.07 -7.44
N GLY A 206 -15.20 15.35 -8.41
CA GLY A 206 -14.30 15.87 -9.44
C GLY A 206 -15.02 16.38 -10.68
N ASP A 207 -16.21 15.84 -10.97
CA ASP A 207 -17.03 16.23 -12.12
C ASP A 207 -18.18 17.17 -11.78
N GLY A 208 -18.45 17.40 -10.48
CA GLY A 208 -19.42 18.38 -10.01
C GLY A 208 -20.86 17.89 -10.02
N ASP A 209 -21.08 16.56 -10.00
CA ASP A 209 -22.44 15.98 -10.00
C ASP A 209 -23.07 15.87 -8.60
N GLY A 210 -22.36 16.29 -7.55
CA GLY A 210 -22.76 16.25 -6.15
C GLY A 210 -22.51 14.90 -5.47
N HIS A 211 -21.80 13.99 -6.12
CA HIS A 211 -21.51 12.65 -5.62
C HIS A 211 -20.01 12.30 -5.70
N VAL A 212 -19.61 11.26 -4.96
CA VAL A 212 -18.25 10.70 -5.05
C VAL A 212 -18.32 9.26 -5.54
N ARG A 213 -18.14 9.04 -6.83
CA ARG A 213 -18.38 7.75 -7.49
C ARG A 213 -17.13 7.24 -8.19
N LEU A 214 -16.16 6.77 -7.44
CA LEU A 214 -14.83 6.33 -7.94
C LEU A 214 -14.89 5.19 -8.96
N LYS A 215 -16.05 4.52 -9.09
CA LYS A 215 -16.26 3.43 -10.06
C LYS A 215 -16.67 3.96 -11.44
N GLN A 216 -17.40 5.06 -11.50
CA GLN A 216 -17.99 5.62 -12.71
C GLN A 216 -17.28 6.87 -13.18
N SER A 217 -16.83 7.73 -12.26
CA SER A 217 -16.18 9.00 -12.54
C SER A 217 -14.66 8.90 -12.42
N ALA A 218 -13.96 9.05 -13.54
CA ALA A 218 -12.50 9.19 -13.52
C ALA A 218 -12.05 10.51 -12.88
N ALA A 219 -12.85 11.56 -12.95
CA ALA A 219 -12.56 12.85 -12.33
C ALA A 219 -12.56 12.72 -10.80
N ASP A 220 -13.57 12.04 -10.23
CA ASP A 220 -13.62 11.75 -8.79
C ASP A 220 -12.43 10.89 -8.36
N ALA A 221 -12.13 9.84 -9.13
CA ALA A 221 -11.04 8.94 -8.81
C ALA A 221 -9.68 9.66 -8.80
N ILE A 222 -9.42 10.52 -9.79
CA ILE A 222 -8.16 11.29 -9.89
C ILE A 222 -8.05 12.29 -8.75
N LEU A 223 -9.11 13.07 -8.49
CA LEU A 223 -9.08 14.12 -7.47
C LEU A 223 -9.01 13.50 -6.05
N THR A 224 -9.76 12.43 -5.80
CA THR A 224 -9.73 11.68 -4.54
C THR A 224 -8.36 11.04 -4.29
N ALA A 225 -7.76 10.41 -5.30
CA ALA A 225 -6.41 9.85 -5.18
C ALA A 225 -5.38 10.94 -4.84
N GLY A 226 -5.48 12.11 -5.47
CA GLY A 226 -4.62 13.25 -5.13
C GLY A 226 -4.79 13.71 -3.69
N ALA A 227 -6.03 13.86 -3.20
CA ALA A 227 -6.32 14.22 -1.83
C ALA A 227 -5.77 13.19 -0.82
N PHE A 228 -5.96 11.91 -1.10
CA PHE A 228 -5.46 10.83 -0.25
C PHE A 228 -3.92 10.78 -0.24
N ILE A 229 -3.26 10.85 -1.38
CA ILE A 229 -1.79 10.88 -1.50
C ILE A 229 -1.21 12.09 -0.74
N ASN A 230 -1.84 13.27 -0.85
CA ASN A 230 -1.47 14.45 -0.07
C ASN A 230 -1.61 14.21 1.44
N HIS A 231 -2.71 13.59 1.88
CA HIS A 231 -2.91 13.22 3.29
C HIS A 231 -1.82 12.30 3.82
N LEU A 232 -1.32 11.38 3.00
CA LEU A 232 -0.19 10.50 3.34
C LEU A 232 1.14 11.26 3.48
N GLY A 233 1.17 12.55 3.19
CA GLY A 233 2.35 13.43 3.38
C GLY A 233 3.15 13.71 2.11
N TRP A 234 2.50 13.68 0.94
CA TRP A 234 3.14 14.06 -0.32
C TRP A 234 3.73 15.47 -0.26
N ARG A 235 4.98 15.61 -0.66
CA ARG A 235 5.70 16.88 -0.70
C ARG A 235 5.71 17.43 -2.12
N ARG A 236 4.98 18.55 -2.29
CA ARG A 236 4.86 19.23 -3.58
C ARG A 236 6.24 19.59 -4.15
N GLY A 237 6.44 19.28 -5.42
CA GLY A 237 7.66 19.63 -6.16
C GLY A 237 8.90 18.79 -5.82
N GLU A 238 8.83 17.89 -4.82
CA GLU A 238 9.93 16.97 -4.53
C GLU A 238 9.83 15.70 -5.40
N PRO A 239 10.97 15.16 -5.85
CA PRO A 239 11.01 13.90 -6.58
C PRO A 239 10.61 12.72 -5.68
N TRP A 240 10.30 11.58 -6.28
CA TRP A 240 9.98 10.33 -5.58
C TRP A 240 11.03 9.24 -5.81
N LEU A 241 11.41 8.98 -7.07
CA LEU A 241 12.37 7.93 -7.43
C LEU A 241 13.18 8.38 -8.66
N GLN A 242 14.49 8.22 -8.60
CA GLN A 242 15.38 8.55 -9.69
C GLN A 242 16.37 7.42 -9.95
N GLU A 243 16.49 6.98 -11.20
CA GLU A 243 17.52 6.03 -11.60
C GLU A 243 18.91 6.66 -11.57
N VAL A 244 19.86 5.89 -11.06
CA VAL A 244 21.25 6.30 -10.94
C VAL A 244 22.23 5.23 -11.41
N ALA A 245 23.40 5.65 -11.87
CA ALA A 245 24.58 4.81 -11.99
C ALA A 245 25.38 4.87 -10.68
N VAL A 246 25.88 3.73 -10.23
CA VAL A 246 26.65 3.62 -8.99
C VAL A 246 28.08 3.12 -9.29
N PRO A 247 29.11 3.66 -8.63
CA PRO A 247 30.48 3.18 -8.81
C PRO A 247 30.66 1.79 -8.21
N GLN A 248 31.54 0.99 -8.80
CA GLN A 248 31.77 -0.40 -8.36
C GLN A 248 32.38 -0.53 -6.95
N ASN A 249 33.07 0.48 -6.50
CA ASN A 249 33.76 0.55 -5.20
C ASN A 249 32.89 1.19 -4.10
N LEU A 250 31.58 1.37 -4.32
CA LEU A 250 30.69 1.92 -3.30
C LEU A 250 30.65 1.00 -2.06
N ASN A 251 30.57 1.61 -0.88
CA ASN A 251 30.22 0.87 0.33
C ASN A 251 28.74 0.44 0.28
N TRP A 252 28.49 -0.78 -0.17
CA TRP A 252 27.13 -1.30 -0.38
C TRP A 252 26.33 -1.39 0.91
N ALA A 253 26.98 -1.47 2.08
CA ALA A 253 26.30 -1.45 3.37
C ALA A 253 25.54 -0.14 3.65
N GLU A 254 25.80 0.91 2.90
CA GLU A 254 25.09 2.20 3.01
C GLU A 254 23.81 2.24 2.16
N SER A 255 23.56 1.23 1.31
CA SER A 255 22.32 1.10 0.55
C SER A 255 21.16 0.55 1.38
N GLY A 256 19.94 0.78 0.94
CA GLY A 256 18.71 0.26 1.54
C GLY A 256 17.81 1.34 2.14
N LEU A 257 16.54 1.01 2.29
CA LEU A 257 15.54 1.90 2.90
C LEU A 257 15.97 2.30 4.32
N GLY A 258 15.75 3.55 4.67
CA GLY A 258 16.10 4.10 6.00
C GLY A 258 17.57 4.49 6.15
N LYS A 259 18.43 4.17 5.19
CA LYS A 259 19.83 4.62 5.13
C LYS A 259 19.92 5.81 4.18
N THR A 260 19.84 7.01 4.72
CA THR A 260 19.74 8.24 3.93
C THR A 260 21.02 9.04 3.92
N LYS A 261 21.34 9.59 2.77
CA LYS A 261 22.31 10.67 2.56
C LYS A 261 21.64 11.74 1.70
N THR A 262 22.14 12.97 1.73
CA THR A 262 21.69 13.99 0.77
C THR A 262 22.13 13.61 -0.63
N GLY A 263 21.41 14.12 -1.64
CA GLY A 263 21.82 13.92 -3.04
C GLY A 263 23.26 14.37 -3.31
N ALA A 264 23.70 15.48 -2.70
CA ALA A 264 25.09 15.93 -2.78
C ALA A 264 26.09 14.92 -2.18
N GLN A 265 25.76 14.29 -1.05
CA GLN A 265 26.60 13.25 -0.46
C GLN A 265 26.67 12.00 -1.34
N TRP A 266 25.54 11.60 -1.95
CA TRP A 266 25.55 10.48 -2.92
C TRP A 266 26.41 10.83 -4.15
N ALA A 267 26.29 12.05 -4.68
CA ALA A 267 27.11 12.52 -5.81
C ALA A 267 28.61 12.53 -5.45
N ALA A 268 28.97 12.98 -4.24
CA ALA A 268 30.36 12.93 -3.77
C ALA A 268 30.94 11.51 -3.65
N LEU A 269 30.07 10.51 -3.46
CA LEU A 269 30.43 9.07 -3.50
C LEU A 269 30.48 8.51 -4.93
N GLY A 270 30.30 9.34 -5.95
CA GLY A 270 30.36 8.95 -7.36
C GLY A 270 29.04 8.44 -7.94
N VAL A 271 27.91 8.57 -7.21
CA VAL A 271 26.59 8.25 -7.74
C VAL A 271 26.19 9.33 -8.76
N GLN A 272 25.77 8.90 -9.94
CA GLN A 272 25.43 9.79 -11.06
C GLN A 272 23.98 9.55 -11.50
N SER A 273 23.26 10.62 -11.84
CA SER A 273 21.93 10.49 -12.44
C SER A 273 22.01 9.87 -13.83
N ARG A 274 21.08 8.98 -14.16
CA ARG A 274 20.88 8.52 -15.54
C ARG A 274 19.88 9.36 -16.33
N TRP A 275 19.09 10.17 -15.63
CA TRP A 275 18.12 11.08 -16.25
C TRP A 275 17.82 12.25 -15.31
N GLY A 276 17.88 13.48 -15.83
CA GLY A 276 17.72 14.68 -15.02
C GLY A 276 18.92 14.95 -14.10
N SER A 277 18.70 15.69 -13.03
CA SER A 277 19.71 16.05 -12.03
C SER A 277 19.36 15.49 -10.65
N ILE A 278 20.37 15.11 -9.86
CA ILE A 278 20.18 14.71 -8.47
C ILE A 278 19.79 15.93 -7.63
N SER A 279 18.72 15.83 -6.85
CA SER A 279 18.30 16.86 -5.89
C SER A 279 19.29 16.94 -4.73
N SER A 280 20.22 17.90 -4.79
CA SER A 280 21.40 17.97 -3.91
C SER A 280 21.08 18.02 -2.42
N ASN A 281 20.02 18.74 -2.03
CA ASN A 281 19.68 19.00 -0.62
C ASN A 281 18.68 18.00 -0.02
N LEU A 282 18.02 17.17 -0.83
CA LEU A 282 17.04 16.22 -0.33
C LEU A 282 17.71 14.94 0.19
N PRO A 283 17.25 14.40 1.32
CA PRO A 283 17.66 13.07 1.74
C PRO A 283 17.13 12.01 0.76
N ALA A 284 17.95 11.03 0.44
CA ALA A 284 17.56 9.90 -0.41
C ALA A 284 18.20 8.61 0.08
N SER A 285 17.49 7.50 -0.07
CA SER A 285 18.00 6.14 0.14
C SER A 285 18.42 5.54 -1.18
N LEU A 286 19.59 4.90 -1.25
CA LEU A 286 20.00 4.16 -2.43
C LEU A 286 19.34 2.77 -2.42
N LEU A 287 18.46 2.50 -3.36
CA LEU A 287 17.79 1.22 -3.52
C LEU A 287 18.49 0.36 -4.58
N LEU A 288 18.73 -0.89 -4.25
CA LEU A 288 19.28 -1.91 -5.12
C LEU A 288 18.30 -3.11 -5.19
N PRO A 289 17.23 -3.04 -5.99
CA PRO A 289 16.18 -4.07 -5.98
C PRO A 289 16.70 -5.50 -6.25
N GLN A 290 17.71 -5.62 -7.10
CA GLN A 290 18.38 -6.90 -7.43
C GLN A 290 19.90 -6.85 -7.25
N GLY A 291 20.33 -6.19 -6.16
CA GLY A 291 21.74 -6.07 -5.81
C GLY A 291 22.52 -5.06 -6.67
N ARG A 292 23.81 -4.96 -6.39
CA ARG A 292 24.71 -3.93 -6.94
C ARG A 292 24.94 -3.97 -8.45
N LYS A 293 24.65 -5.11 -9.09
CA LYS A 293 24.79 -5.29 -10.55
C LYS A 293 23.48 -5.09 -11.31
N GLY A 294 22.38 -4.91 -10.59
CA GLY A 294 21.07 -4.60 -11.15
C GLY A 294 20.82 -3.09 -11.20
N PRO A 295 19.58 -2.69 -11.50
CA PRO A 295 19.19 -1.29 -11.50
C PRO A 295 19.32 -0.67 -10.11
N ALA A 296 19.71 0.61 -10.07
CA ALA A 296 19.89 1.38 -8.85
C ALA A 296 19.04 2.66 -8.89
N PHE A 297 18.45 3.01 -7.75
CA PHE A 297 17.59 4.18 -7.65
C PHE A 297 17.88 4.98 -6.37
N LEU A 298 17.80 6.30 -6.45
CA LEU A 298 17.63 7.15 -5.29
C LEU A 298 16.12 7.31 -5.00
N ALA A 299 15.71 6.89 -3.82
CA ALA A 299 14.36 7.05 -3.30
C ALA A 299 14.31 8.24 -2.35
N TYR A 300 13.58 9.28 -2.76
CA TYR A 300 13.37 10.52 -2.01
C TYR A 300 12.18 10.39 -1.04
N PRO A 301 11.91 11.41 -0.18
CA PRO A 301 10.82 11.30 0.80
C PRO A 301 9.46 10.89 0.23
N ASN A 302 9.09 11.38 -0.97
CA ASN A 302 7.85 11.01 -1.64
C ASN A 302 7.76 9.52 -2.03
N TYR A 303 8.86 8.78 -2.07
CA TYR A 303 8.84 7.33 -2.24
C TYR A 303 8.15 6.61 -1.07
N ASN A 304 8.23 7.16 0.15
CA ASN A 304 7.58 6.56 1.31
C ASN A 304 6.05 6.54 1.18
N ILE A 305 5.48 7.47 0.41
CA ILE A 305 4.03 7.51 0.15
C ILE A 305 3.58 6.29 -0.65
N TYR A 306 4.41 5.81 -1.57
CA TYR A 306 4.14 4.55 -2.27
C TYR A 306 4.21 3.33 -1.34
N LEU A 307 5.04 3.37 -0.28
CA LEU A 307 5.09 2.32 0.75
C LEU A 307 3.87 2.36 1.67
N GLU A 308 3.33 3.54 1.96
CA GLU A 308 2.06 3.66 2.70
C GLU A 308 0.88 3.12 1.88
N TRP A 309 0.88 3.35 0.57
CA TRP A 309 -0.14 2.78 -0.33
C TRP A 309 -0.05 1.25 -0.41
N ASN A 310 1.15 0.71 -0.57
CA ASN A 310 1.39 -0.73 -0.63
C ASN A 310 2.77 -1.09 -0.07
N GLN A 311 2.81 -1.90 0.97
CA GLN A 311 4.05 -2.25 1.69
C GLN A 311 4.97 -3.22 0.94
N SER A 312 4.58 -3.72 -0.24
CA SER A 312 5.45 -4.57 -1.05
C SER A 312 6.56 -3.76 -1.70
N PHE A 313 7.80 -3.97 -1.30
CA PHE A 313 8.97 -3.29 -1.88
C PHE A 313 9.02 -3.38 -3.42
N ILE A 314 8.70 -4.54 -3.97
CA ILE A 314 8.69 -4.78 -5.44
C ILE A 314 7.57 -3.98 -6.11
N TYR A 315 6.35 -4.03 -5.56
CA TYR A 315 5.23 -3.23 -6.06
C TYR A 315 5.56 -1.74 -5.99
N THR A 316 5.95 -1.25 -4.81
CA THR A 316 6.24 0.15 -4.55
C THR A 316 7.31 0.71 -5.48
N THR A 317 8.46 0.00 -5.60
CA THR A 317 9.54 0.44 -6.49
C THR A 317 9.08 0.44 -7.96
N SER A 318 8.26 -0.54 -8.37
CA SER A 318 7.72 -0.59 -9.73
C SER A 318 6.68 0.50 -9.99
N ALA A 319 5.81 0.81 -9.02
CA ALA A 319 4.82 1.89 -9.13
C ALA A 319 5.51 3.26 -9.22
N ALA A 320 6.48 3.53 -8.35
CA ALA A 320 7.25 4.75 -8.35
C ALA A 320 8.06 4.90 -9.66
N TYR A 321 8.67 3.81 -10.15
CA TYR A 321 9.37 3.82 -11.42
C TYR A 321 8.40 4.00 -12.60
N PHE A 322 7.20 3.40 -12.55
CA PHE A 322 6.20 3.62 -13.60
C PHE A 322 5.78 5.09 -13.69
N ALA A 323 5.56 5.76 -12.57
CA ALA A 323 5.32 7.20 -12.55
C ALA A 323 6.50 7.98 -13.19
N THR A 324 7.73 7.59 -12.89
CA THR A 324 8.93 8.20 -13.50
C THR A 324 8.96 7.99 -15.02
N ARG A 325 8.53 6.83 -15.53
CA ARG A 325 8.39 6.56 -16.97
C ARG A 325 7.29 7.41 -17.62
N LEU A 326 6.15 7.57 -16.95
CA LEU A 326 5.06 8.45 -17.41
C LEU A 326 5.46 9.92 -17.41
N ALA A 327 6.38 10.31 -16.52
CA ALA A 327 7.00 11.64 -16.52
C ALA A 327 8.06 11.84 -17.61
N GLY A 328 8.31 10.84 -18.46
CA GLY A 328 9.19 10.96 -19.63
C GLY A 328 10.58 10.33 -19.48
N ALA A 329 10.92 9.75 -18.32
CA ALA A 329 12.22 9.11 -18.16
C ALA A 329 12.40 7.92 -19.13
N PRO A 330 13.63 7.65 -19.58
CA PRO A 330 13.94 6.49 -20.41
C PRO A 330 13.77 5.19 -19.63
N ARG A 331 13.82 4.06 -20.33
CA ARG A 331 13.83 2.75 -19.67
C ARG A 331 15.12 2.60 -18.87
N TYR A 332 14.99 2.06 -17.63
CA TYR A 332 16.15 1.83 -16.77
C TYR A 332 17.15 0.83 -17.39
N ASP A 333 18.40 0.97 -16.99
CA ASP A 333 19.43 -0.02 -17.26
C ASP A 333 19.23 -1.25 -16.35
N ALA A 334 18.87 -2.37 -16.95
CA ALA A 334 18.63 -3.61 -16.20
C ALA A 334 19.92 -4.17 -15.54
N GLY A 335 21.08 -3.75 -16.02
CA GLY A 335 22.33 -4.31 -15.58
C GLY A 335 22.46 -5.81 -15.88
N ASN A 336 23.25 -6.48 -15.06
CA ASN A 336 23.40 -7.94 -15.08
C ASN A 336 23.42 -8.48 -13.64
N PRO A 337 22.26 -8.51 -12.94
CA PRO A 337 22.20 -8.95 -11.55
C PRO A 337 22.68 -10.38 -11.38
N ASP A 338 23.36 -10.65 -10.26
CA ASP A 338 23.72 -12.00 -9.89
C ASP A 338 22.44 -12.85 -9.72
N PRO A 339 22.49 -14.16 -10.04
CA PRO A 339 21.34 -15.05 -9.85
C PRO A 339 20.84 -15.00 -8.40
N GLY A 340 19.53 -14.75 -8.22
CA GLY A 340 18.87 -14.81 -6.92
C GLY A 340 18.54 -16.23 -6.51
N LEU A 341 17.89 -16.37 -5.36
CA LEU A 341 17.43 -17.65 -4.84
C LEU A 341 16.02 -17.98 -5.36
N ASN A 342 15.75 -19.24 -5.63
CA ASN A 342 14.42 -19.74 -5.85
C ASN A 342 13.61 -19.81 -4.52
N ASP A 343 12.32 -20.14 -4.57
CA ASP A 343 11.44 -20.18 -3.40
C ASP A 343 11.94 -21.09 -2.27
N ALA A 344 12.36 -22.31 -2.60
CA ALA A 344 12.88 -23.26 -1.63
C ALA A 344 14.17 -22.77 -0.97
N GLN A 345 15.10 -22.26 -1.77
CA GLN A 345 16.35 -21.67 -1.30
C GLN A 345 16.11 -20.41 -0.44
N MET A 346 15.14 -19.56 -0.81
CA MET A 346 14.80 -18.37 -0.02
C MET A 346 14.24 -18.75 1.34
N LYS A 347 13.36 -19.74 1.42
CA LYS A 347 12.85 -20.29 2.69
C LYS A 347 13.98 -20.91 3.53
N GLN A 348 14.91 -21.61 2.90
CA GLN A 348 16.09 -22.13 3.57
C GLN A 348 16.95 -21.00 4.14
N LEU A 349 17.18 -19.94 3.36
CA LEU A 349 17.89 -18.74 3.82
C LEU A 349 17.20 -18.10 5.02
N GLN A 350 15.87 -17.85 4.92
CA GLN A 350 15.09 -17.27 6.01
C GLN A 350 15.17 -18.12 7.28
N THR A 351 15.12 -19.44 7.16
CA THR A 351 15.27 -20.38 8.30
C THR A 351 16.68 -20.25 8.93
N LYS A 352 17.73 -20.26 8.12
CA LYS A 352 19.11 -20.11 8.63
C LYS A 352 19.33 -18.75 9.31
N LEU A 353 18.80 -17.67 8.75
CA LEU A 353 18.87 -16.32 9.34
C LEU A 353 18.11 -16.25 10.66
N ARG A 354 16.90 -16.80 10.74
CA ARG A 354 16.11 -16.87 11.99
C ARG A 354 16.87 -17.65 13.07
N ASN A 355 17.47 -18.78 12.75
CA ASN A 355 18.25 -19.57 13.70
C ASN A 355 19.50 -18.83 14.22
N LYS A 356 19.98 -17.82 13.47
CA LYS A 356 21.05 -16.91 13.89
C LYS A 356 20.53 -15.68 14.65
N GLY A 357 19.22 -15.60 14.95
CA GLY A 357 18.61 -14.52 15.74
C GLY A 357 18.10 -13.31 14.94
N TYR A 358 18.08 -13.39 13.59
CA TYR A 358 17.53 -12.30 12.78
C TYR A 358 16.00 -12.35 12.69
N ASP A 359 15.36 -11.20 12.77
CA ASP A 359 13.94 -11.06 12.45
C ASP A 359 13.75 -11.01 10.92
N VAL A 360 13.38 -12.13 10.35
CA VAL A 360 13.07 -12.24 8.90
C VAL A 360 11.55 -12.24 8.63
N GLY A 361 10.73 -12.04 9.65
CA GLY A 361 9.29 -12.16 9.56
C GLY A 361 8.84 -13.61 9.30
N LYS A 362 7.92 -13.83 8.38
CA LYS A 362 7.46 -15.16 8.00
C LYS A 362 8.49 -15.87 7.12
N ILE A 363 8.60 -17.20 7.24
CA ILE A 363 9.36 -18.03 6.29
C ILE A 363 8.43 -18.37 5.11
N ASP A 364 8.32 -17.44 4.19
CA ASP A 364 7.36 -17.48 3.08
C ASP A 364 8.04 -17.49 1.69
N GLY A 365 9.36 -17.31 1.67
CA GLY A 365 10.13 -17.23 0.42
C GLY A 365 10.16 -15.83 -0.19
N ILE A 366 9.67 -14.80 0.53
CA ILE A 366 9.71 -13.40 0.06
C ILE A 366 10.96 -12.69 0.57
N LEU A 367 11.61 -11.96 -0.31
CA LEU A 367 12.69 -11.05 0.06
C LEU A 367 12.12 -9.71 0.59
N GLY A 368 11.50 -9.75 1.77
CA GLY A 368 10.95 -8.59 2.46
C GLY A 368 12.01 -7.73 3.15
N ALA A 369 11.59 -6.64 3.79
CA ALA A 369 12.48 -5.67 4.43
C ALA A 369 13.36 -6.31 5.53
N GLY A 370 12.79 -7.14 6.41
CA GLY A 370 13.55 -7.83 7.46
C GLY A 370 14.58 -8.81 6.87
N THR A 371 14.18 -9.61 5.88
CA THR A 371 15.11 -10.53 5.19
C THR A 371 16.24 -9.77 4.49
N ARG A 372 15.94 -8.62 3.82
CA ARG A 372 16.97 -7.79 3.19
C ARG A 372 17.97 -7.24 4.20
N ALA A 373 17.48 -6.73 5.33
CA ALA A 373 18.34 -6.21 6.39
C ALA A 373 19.25 -7.29 6.96
N ALA A 374 18.71 -8.49 7.25
CA ALA A 374 19.48 -9.63 7.73
C ALA A 374 20.53 -10.11 6.72
N VAL A 375 20.16 -10.18 5.42
CA VAL A 375 21.09 -10.53 4.34
C VAL A 375 22.24 -9.53 4.27
N GLN A 376 21.95 -8.23 4.33
CA GLN A 376 22.97 -7.19 4.25
C GLN A 376 23.97 -7.26 5.42
N ASP A 377 23.46 -7.45 6.64
CA ASP A 377 24.31 -7.59 7.83
C ASP A 377 25.20 -8.83 7.77
N VAL A 378 24.65 -9.97 7.35
CA VAL A 378 25.44 -11.20 7.17
C VAL A 378 26.47 -11.07 6.05
N GLN A 379 26.11 -10.45 4.92
CA GLN A 379 27.07 -10.17 3.85
C GLN A 379 28.25 -9.35 4.38
N GLN A 380 27.99 -8.32 5.18
CA GLN A 380 29.02 -7.49 5.79
C GLN A 380 29.92 -8.30 6.74
N LYS A 381 29.33 -9.10 7.63
CA LYS A 381 30.08 -9.99 8.55
C LYS A 381 30.95 -11.03 7.85
N LEU A 382 30.51 -11.47 6.67
CA LEU A 382 31.25 -12.44 5.85
C LEU A 382 32.26 -11.80 4.88
N GLY A 383 32.43 -10.45 4.90
CA GLY A 383 33.30 -9.74 3.96
C GLY A 383 32.81 -9.81 2.50
N MET A 384 31.52 -10.02 2.30
CA MET A 384 30.86 -10.00 0.98
C MET A 384 30.33 -8.61 0.67
N PRO A 385 30.10 -8.25 -0.61
CA PRO A 385 29.38 -7.02 -0.94
C PRO A 385 27.99 -6.99 -0.28
N ALA A 386 27.77 -6.04 0.63
CA ALA A 386 26.58 -5.96 1.48
C ALA A 386 25.42 -5.22 0.78
N ASP A 387 24.96 -5.75 -0.36
CA ASP A 387 23.97 -5.15 -1.25
C ASP A 387 22.53 -5.65 -1.02
N ALA A 388 22.31 -6.41 0.05
CA ALA A 388 21.03 -7.01 0.44
C ALA A 388 20.41 -7.96 -0.62
N TRP A 389 21.19 -8.41 -1.61
CA TRP A 389 20.74 -9.37 -2.62
C TRP A 389 21.23 -10.78 -2.27
N PRO A 390 20.35 -11.71 -1.94
CA PRO A 390 20.74 -13.07 -1.58
C PRO A 390 21.06 -13.89 -2.82
N THR A 391 22.23 -14.51 -2.81
CA THR A 391 22.71 -15.38 -3.90
C THR A 391 22.97 -16.80 -3.39
N PRO A 392 23.07 -17.81 -4.29
CA PRO A 392 23.50 -19.16 -3.89
C PRO A 392 24.85 -19.16 -3.16
N ALA A 393 25.80 -18.29 -3.55
CA ALA A 393 27.08 -18.15 -2.87
C ALA A 393 26.91 -17.70 -1.39
N LEU A 394 26.01 -16.80 -1.08
CA LEU A 394 25.68 -16.43 0.30
C LEU A 394 25.05 -17.60 1.05
N LEU A 395 24.05 -18.26 0.46
CA LEU A 395 23.34 -19.40 1.08
C LEU A 395 24.27 -20.54 1.49
N ASN A 396 25.30 -20.80 0.68
CA ASN A 396 26.30 -21.84 0.93
C ASN A 396 27.30 -21.47 2.06
N ARG A 397 27.43 -20.18 2.40
CA ARG A 397 28.30 -19.68 3.48
C ARG A 397 27.62 -19.53 4.83
N LEU A 398 26.30 -19.70 4.88
CA LEU A 398 25.49 -19.66 6.10
C LEU A 398 25.35 -21.02 6.75
#